data_a072f33bbd1d6d94c449c0c2c1d68803
#
_entry.id   a072f33bbd1d6d94c449c0c2c1d68803
#
_cell.length_a   1.000
_cell.length_b   1.000
_cell.length_c   1.000
_cell.angle_alpha   90.00
_cell.angle_beta   90.00
_cell.angle_gamma   90.00
#
_symmetry.space_group_name_H-M   'P 1'
#
loop_
_entity.id
_entity.type
_entity.pdbx_description
1 polymer ?
#
loop_
_entity_poly.entity_id
_entity_poly.type
_entity_poly.pdbx_seq_one_letter_code
_entity_poly.pdbx_strand_id
1 'polypeptide(L)' 'VTLISYQLPGDGWVRLTVHDLLGRTVAELVNGQRGAGGHVVSFNGADLANGTYLYRLHYEGRILNRRMTLLK' A
#
# COMPACT_ATOMS: atom_id res chain seq x y z
N VAL A 1 -1.49 14.33 -0.25
CA VAL A 1 -1.88 13.07 0.38
C VAL A 1 -2.54 12.17 -0.66
N THR A 2 -2.10 10.94 -0.72
CA THR A 2 -2.65 9.94 -1.63
C THR A 2 -3.46 8.93 -0.83
N LEU A 3 -4.66 8.61 -1.30
CA LEU A 3 -5.49 7.60 -0.67
C LEU A 3 -5.37 6.29 -1.42
N ILE A 4 -5.10 5.22 -0.69
CA ILE A 4 -5.00 3.88 -1.23
C ILE A 4 -6.17 3.08 -0.68
N SER A 5 -7.00 2.55 -1.58
CA SER A 5 -8.16 1.74 -1.22
C SER A 5 -7.86 0.27 -1.51
N TYR A 6 -8.31 -0.60 -0.61
CA TYR A 6 -8.22 -2.04 -0.85
C TYR A 6 -9.40 -2.74 -0.20
N GLN A 7 -9.68 -3.95 -0.66
CA GLN A 7 -10.76 -4.76 -0.11
C GLN A 7 -10.26 -6.14 0.26
N LEU A 8 -10.75 -6.65 1.39
CA LEU A 8 -10.41 -7.98 1.87
C LEU A 8 -11.64 -8.88 1.80
N PRO A 9 -11.51 -10.08 1.23
CA PRO A 9 -12.62 -11.04 1.18
C PRO A 9 -12.93 -11.65 2.54
N GLY A 10 -12.01 -11.58 3.49
CA GLY A 10 -12.19 -12.10 4.83
C GLY A 10 -11.23 -11.42 5.79
N ASP A 11 -11.40 -11.69 7.07
CA ASP A 11 -10.50 -11.19 8.10
C ASP A 11 -9.12 -11.83 7.92
N GLY A 12 -8.07 -11.09 8.23
CA GLY A 12 -6.74 -11.66 8.16
C GLY A 12 -5.64 -10.64 8.38
N TRP A 13 -4.42 -11.13 8.34
CA TRP A 13 -3.23 -10.29 8.48
C TRP A 13 -2.95 -9.61 7.15
N VAL A 14 -2.73 -8.30 7.21
CA VAL A 14 -2.47 -7.47 6.04
C VAL A 14 -1.15 -6.73 6.24
N ARG A 15 -0.35 -6.70 5.21
CA ARG A 15 0.82 -5.82 5.15
C ARG A 15 0.77 -5.03 3.85
N LEU A 16 0.72 -3.72 3.96
CA LEU A 16 0.70 -2.81 2.81
C LEU A 16 1.95 -1.96 2.84
N THR A 17 2.75 -2.08 1.78
CA THR A 17 4.02 -1.36 1.66
C THR A 17 4.06 -0.60 0.35
N VAL A 18 4.85 0.48 0.33
CA VAL A 18 5.11 1.26 -0.87
C VAL A 18 6.58 1.10 -1.23
N HIS A 19 6.85 0.87 -2.52
CA HIS A 19 8.19 0.64 -3.04
C HIS A 19 8.49 1.61 -4.17
N ASP A 20 9.75 1.97 -4.32
CA ASP A 20 10.20 2.71 -5.49
C ASP A 20 10.43 1.76 -6.67
N LEU A 21 10.80 2.31 -7.83
CA LEU A 21 11.02 1.50 -9.03
C LEU A 21 12.26 0.61 -8.95
N LEU A 22 13.14 0.85 -7.97
CA LEU A 22 14.29 0.00 -7.72
C LEU A 22 13.95 -1.15 -6.79
N GLY A 23 12.70 -1.22 -6.30
CA GLY A 23 12.25 -2.28 -5.42
C GLY A 23 12.49 -2.02 -3.95
N ARG A 24 13.00 -0.84 -3.58
CA ARG A 24 13.25 -0.51 -2.17
C ARG A 24 11.94 -0.12 -1.49
N THR A 25 11.73 -0.62 -0.28
CA THR A 25 10.58 -0.23 0.53
C THR A 25 10.77 1.18 1.05
N VAL A 26 9.87 2.08 0.68
CA VAL A 26 9.93 3.48 1.12
C VAL A 26 8.93 3.80 2.21
N ALA A 27 7.91 2.97 2.40
CA ALA A 27 6.93 3.15 3.47
C ALA A 27 6.21 1.83 3.77
N GLU A 28 5.82 1.67 5.03
CA GLU A 28 4.93 0.58 5.45
C GLU A 28 3.68 1.22 6.04
N LEU A 29 2.53 0.99 5.43
CA LEU A 29 1.30 1.70 5.76
C LEU A 29 0.38 0.88 6.66
N VAL A 30 0.38 -0.44 6.50
CA VAL A 30 -0.45 -1.34 7.30
C VAL A 30 0.38 -2.57 7.62
N ASN A 31 0.32 -3.02 8.87
CA ASN A 31 0.94 -4.27 9.28
C ASN A 31 0.18 -4.78 10.49
N GLY A 32 -0.81 -5.63 10.25
CA GLY A 32 -1.63 -6.17 11.33
C GLY A 32 -2.91 -6.80 10.86
N GLN A 33 -3.69 -7.26 11.81
CA GLN A 33 -5.00 -7.83 11.54
C GLN A 33 -5.98 -6.76 11.10
N ARG A 34 -6.76 -7.09 10.06
CA ARG A 34 -7.84 -6.22 9.55
C ARG A 34 -9.05 -7.08 9.26
N GLY A 35 -10.23 -6.45 9.36
CA GLY A 35 -11.49 -7.11 9.06
C GLY A 35 -11.79 -7.16 7.58
N ALA A 36 -12.68 -8.05 7.20
CA ALA A 36 -13.19 -8.12 5.84
C ALA A 36 -13.84 -6.78 5.43
N GLY A 37 -13.85 -6.49 4.14
CA GLY A 37 -14.49 -5.32 3.59
C GLY A 37 -13.50 -4.29 3.04
N GLY A 38 -14.01 -3.07 2.81
CA GLY A 38 -13.23 -1.99 2.24
C GLY A 38 -12.42 -1.24 3.27
N HIS A 39 -11.21 -0.86 2.89
CA HIS A 39 -10.32 -0.06 3.73
C HIS A 39 -9.69 1.04 2.90
N VAL A 40 -9.40 2.17 3.56
CA VAL A 40 -8.71 3.30 2.94
C VAL A 40 -7.55 3.69 3.85
N VAL A 41 -6.39 3.87 3.24
CA VAL A 41 -5.18 4.30 3.95
C VAL A 41 -4.66 5.56 3.28
N SER A 42 -4.30 6.57 4.06
CA SER A 42 -3.67 7.75 3.52
C SER A 42 -2.15 7.57 3.51
N PHE A 43 -1.54 7.98 2.41
CA PHE A 43 -0.09 7.94 2.23
C PHE A 43 0.40 9.38 2.02
N ASN A 44 1.28 9.81 2.89
CA ASN A 44 1.91 11.13 2.77
C ASN A 44 3.30 10.95 2.18
N GLY A 45 3.45 11.33 0.91
CA GLY A 45 4.72 11.25 0.21
C GLY A 45 5.50 12.55 0.20
N ALA A 46 5.32 13.42 1.19
CA ALA A 46 5.93 14.75 1.21
C ALA A 46 7.47 14.70 1.12
N ASP A 47 8.08 13.65 1.67
CA ASP A 47 9.53 13.48 1.67
C ASP A 47 10.04 12.70 0.46
N LEU A 48 9.14 12.31 -0.45
CA LEU A 48 9.49 11.53 -1.63
C LEU A 48 9.45 12.40 -2.88
N ALA A 49 10.26 12.04 -3.86
CA ALA A 49 10.23 12.70 -5.17
C ALA A 49 8.93 12.37 -5.90
N ASN A 50 8.48 13.29 -6.76
CA ASN A 50 7.38 12.98 -7.67
C ASN A 50 7.80 11.84 -8.59
N GLY A 51 6.85 10.99 -8.95
CA GLY A 51 7.13 9.90 -9.86
C GLY A 51 6.24 8.71 -9.63
N THR A 52 6.65 7.58 -10.20
CA THR A 52 5.92 6.34 -10.13
C THR A 52 6.45 5.47 -9.00
N TYR A 53 5.54 4.94 -8.22
CA TYR A 53 5.83 4.02 -7.13
C TYR A 53 4.92 2.81 -7.28
N LEU A 54 5.25 1.74 -6.57
CA LEU A 54 4.42 0.53 -6.50
C LEU A 54 3.97 0.36 -5.06
N TYR A 55 2.71 0.00 -4.85
CA TYR A 55 2.33 -0.48 -3.53
C TYR A 55 2.02 -1.97 -3.61
N ARG A 56 2.38 -2.67 -2.55
CA ARG A 56 2.25 -4.11 -2.46
C ARG A 56 1.38 -4.46 -1.27
N LEU A 57 0.33 -5.22 -1.53
CA LEU A 57 -0.57 -5.72 -0.51
C LEU A 57 -0.32 -7.21 -0.31
N HIS A 58 0.07 -7.58 0.90
CA HIS A 58 0.18 -8.97 1.31
C HIS A 58 -1.03 -9.30 2.16
N TYR A 59 -1.73 -10.39 1.81
CA TYR A 59 -2.90 -10.83 2.54
C TYR A 59 -3.01 -12.35 2.40
N GLU A 60 -2.91 -13.06 3.52
CA GLU A 60 -3.14 -14.51 3.60
C GLU A 60 -2.44 -15.28 2.48
N GLY A 61 -1.14 -15.03 2.30
CA GLY A 61 -0.33 -15.69 1.28
C GLY A 61 -0.50 -15.15 -0.13
N ARG A 62 -1.34 -14.14 -0.32
CA ARG A 62 -1.53 -13.49 -1.61
C ARG A 62 -0.75 -12.19 -1.66
N ILE A 63 -0.30 -11.85 -2.86
CA ILE A 63 0.45 -10.61 -3.09
C ILE A 63 -0.17 -9.90 -4.28
N LEU A 64 -0.58 -8.65 -4.07
CA LEU A 64 -1.06 -7.77 -5.13
C LEU A 64 -0.11 -6.60 -5.25
N ASN A 65 0.31 -6.31 -6.49
CA ASN A 65 1.13 -5.14 -6.78
C ASN A 65 0.33 -4.18 -7.63
N ARG A 66 0.39 -2.90 -7.29
CA ARG A 66 -0.26 -1.84 -8.05
C ARG A 66 0.70 -0.70 -8.25
N ARG A 67 0.55 -0.02 -9.39
CA ARG A 67 1.32 1.18 -9.69
C ARG A 67 0.58 2.39 -9.18
N MET A 68 1.31 3.36 -8.66
CA MET A 68 0.74 4.64 -8.25
C MET A 68 1.66 5.76 -8.72
N THR A 69 1.09 6.93 -8.96
CA THR A 69 1.86 8.11 -9.32
C THR A 69 1.75 9.12 -8.19
N LEU A 70 2.89 9.62 -7.75
CA LEU A 70 2.96 10.64 -6.72
C LEU A 70 3.19 11.99 -7.38
N LEU A 71 2.23 12.89 -7.21
CA LEU A 71 2.32 14.27 -7.69
C LEU A 71 2.11 15.21 -6.51
N LYS A 72 3.00 16.16 -6.37
CA LYS A 72 2.94 17.16 -5.30
C LYS A 72 2.46 18.50 -5.81
#